data_64d0f7a9742da480afba1def58e9595f
#
_entry.id   64d0f7a9742da480afba1def58e9595f
#
_cell.length_a   1.000
_cell.length_b   1.000
_cell.length_c   1.000
_cell.angle_alpha   90.00
_cell.angle_beta   90.00
_cell.angle_gamma   90.00
#
_symmetry.space_group_name_H-M   'P 1'
#
loop_
_entity.id
_entity.type
_entity.pdbx_description
1 polymer ?
#
loop_
_entity_poly.entity_id
_entity_poly.type
_entity_poly.pdbx_seq_one_letter_code
_entity_poly.pdbx_strand_id
1 'polypeptide(L)'
;MALNRIVCIGDSLTYGYGAYTEDAWPFIAGRRLGIQCINRGVNGETTAEMSLRFYDDVILNHPDAAVILGGSNDILMGASAESAFENIEAMVLKAGKSGICVMLGTPLEIDTSMVGQFWFCRKSPEQTQENIKILADKIRDFCTEEQLICIDFQKEYSQRMSERHMMRWYADGVHPVREGYHEMADIFCDAFIKMTKGDQR
;
A
#
# COMPACT_ATOMS: atom_id res chain seq x y z
N MET A 1 0.73 -22.13 -6.38
CA MET A 1 1.82 -21.71 -7.33
C MET A 1 2.91 -20.99 -6.55
N ALA A 2 4.18 -21.14 -6.94
CA ALA A 2 5.25 -20.36 -6.32
C ALA A 2 5.19 -18.93 -6.87
N LEU A 3 5.07 -17.92 -6.01
CA LEU A 3 5.10 -16.52 -6.38
C LEU A 3 6.55 -16.03 -6.32
N ASN A 4 7.21 -15.89 -7.47
CA ASN A 4 8.61 -15.51 -7.56
C ASN A 4 8.82 -14.05 -8.01
N ARG A 5 7.84 -13.48 -8.72
CA ARG A 5 7.88 -12.11 -9.24
C ARG A 5 6.62 -11.37 -8.83
N ILE A 6 6.78 -10.29 -8.10
CA ILE A 6 5.68 -9.44 -7.63
C ILE A 6 5.94 -8.01 -8.10
N VAL A 7 4.94 -7.37 -8.69
CA VAL A 7 4.97 -5.93 -8.95
C VAL A 7 4.22 -5.22 -7.81
N CYS A 8 4.88 -4.26 -7.19
CA CYS A 8 4.29 -3.38 -6.18
C CYS A 8 3.99 -2.03 -6.83
N ILE A 9 2.73 -1.81 -7.24
CA ILE A 9 2.26 -0.53 -7.78
C ILE A 9 1.67 0.31 -6.64
N GLY A 10 1.99 1.60 -6.65
CA GLY A 10 1.51 2.51 -5.61
C GLY A 10 2.05 3.92 -5.78
N ASP A 11 1.85 4.69 -4.73
CA ASP A 11 2.28 6.07 -4.60
C ASP A 11 3.66 6.18 -3.89
N SER A 12 3.87 7.28 -3.17
CA SER A 12 5.08 7.56 -2.41
C SER A 12 5.37 6.55 -1.29
N LEU A 13 4.34 5.92 -0.72
CA LEU A 13 4.51 4.88 0.31
C LEU A 13 5.14 3.62 -0.29
N THR A 14 4.81 3.29 -1.52
CA THR A 14 5.43 2.18 -2.26
C THR A 14 6.80 2.56 -2.80
N TYR A 15 6.95 3.78 -3.32
CA TYR A 15 8.24 4.32 -3.78
C TYR A 15 9.31 4.28 -2.68
N GLY A 16 8.94 4.59 -1.43
CA GLY A 16 9.85 4.76 -0.30
C GLY A 16 10.32 6.21 -0.16
N TYR A 17 9.38 7.18 -0.26
CA TYR A 17 9.71 8.61 -0.17
C TYR A 17 10.46 8.96 1.11
N GLY A 18 11.56 9.70 0.98
CA GLY A 18 12.41 10.10 2.12
C GLY A 18 13.37 9.03 2.61
N ALA A 19 13.37 7.84 2.02
CA ALA A 19 14.32 6.76 2.31
C ALA A 19 15.22 6.46 1.09
N TYR A 20 16.28 5.70 1.31
CA TYR A 20 17.08 5.15 0.20
C TYR A 20 16.29 4.02 -0.48
N THR A 21 16.61 3.74 -1.75
CA THR A 21 15.93 2.67 -2.51
C THR A 21 15.97 1.32 -1.80
N GLU A 22 17.08 1.00 -1.16
CA GLU A 22 17.28 -0.24 -0.40
C GLU A 22 16.51 -0.32 0.92
N ASP A 23 15.99 0.82 1.39
CA ASP A 23 15.14 0.93 2.58
C ASP A 23 13.64 1.00 2.22
N ALA A 24 13.27 1.05 0.93
CA ALA A 24 11.88 0.93 0.51
C ALA A 24 11.34 -0.46 0.83
N TRP A 25 10.10 -0.55 1.37
CA TRP A 25 9.52 -1.81 1.82
C TRP A 25 9.50 -2.92 0.74
N PRO A 26 9.25 -2.64 -0.57
CA PRO A 26 9.27 -3.71 -1.57
C PRO A 26 10.66 -4.31 -1.76
N PHE A 27 11.70 -3.48 -1.69
CA PHE A 27 13.09 -3.95 -1.80
C PHE A 27 13.48 -4.84 -0.62
N ILE A 28 13.18 -4.38 0.60
CA ILE A 28 13.45 -5.13 1.84
C ILE A 28 12.73 -6.47 1.81
N ALA A 29 11.43 -6.45 1.49
CA ALA A 29 10.60 -7.65 1.43
C ALA A 29 11.10 -8.66 0.40
N GLY A 30 11.44 -8.19 -0.81
CA GLY A 30 12.01 -9.05 -1.86
C GLY A 30 13.28 -9.76 -1.41
N ARG A 31 14.20 -9.04 -0.75
CA ARG A 31 15.42 -9.64 -0.19
C ARG A 31 15.15 -10.67 0.91
N ARG A 32 14.21 -10.37 1.82
CA ARG A 32 13.87 -11.26 2.94
C ARG A 32 13.20 -12.56 2.49
N LEU A 33 12.32 -12.46 1.51
CA LEU A 33 11.56 -13.59 0.98
C LEU A 33 12.31 -14.36 -0.13
N GLY A 34 13.40 -13.79 -0.67
CA GLY A 34 14.13 -14.39 -1.80
C GLY A 34 13.33 -14.35 -3.10
N ILE A 35 12.46 -13.35 -3.28
CA ILE A 35 11.62 -13.15 -4.46
C ILE A 35 11.94 -11.83 -5.14
N GLN A 36 11.57 -11.68 -6.40
CA GLN A 36 11.68 -10.43 -7.13
C GLN A 36 10.48 -9.53 -6.83
N CYS A 37 10.69 -8.47 -6.04
CA CYS A 37 9.73 -7.37 -5.90
C CYS A 37 10.14 -6.21 -6.80
N ILE A 38 9.31 -5.89 -7.80
CA ILE A 38 9.50 -4.76 -8.71
C ILE A 38 8.73 -3.57 -8.13
N ASN A 39 9.46 -2.57 -7.66
CA ASN A 39 8.86 -1.34 -7.14
C ASN A 39 8.40 -0.45 -8.31
N ARG A 40 7.09 -0.19 -8.38
CA ARG A 40 6.42 0.72 -9.31
C ARG A 40 5.65 1.80 -8.54
N GLY A 41 6.21 2.25 -7.43
CA GLY A 41 5.73 3.43 -6.70
C GLY A 41 6.11 4.71 -7.42
N VAL A 42 5.21 5.69 -7.48
CA VAL A 42 5.45 7.03 -8.02
C VAL A 42 4.92 8.07 -7.04
N ASN A 43 5.82 9.00 -6.65
CA ASN A 43 5.49 10.01 -5.64
C ASN A 43 4.32 10.91 -6.08
N GLY A 44 3.36 11.10 -5.17
CA GLY A 44 2.24 12.02 -5.36
C GLY A 44 1.10 11.49 -6.23
N GLU A 45 1.20 10.28 -6.77
CA GLU A 45 0.16 9.74 -7.65
C GLU A 45 -1.13 9.40 -6.90
N THR A 46 -2.23 9.67 -7.57
CA THR A 46 -3.57 9.23 -7.22
C THR A 46 -3.85 7.82 -7.76
N THR A 47 -4.89 7.18 -7.26
CA THR A 47 -5.34 5.87 -7.78
C THR A 47 -5.76 5.92 -9.24
N ALA A 48 -6.27 7.06 -9.72
CA ALA A 48 -6.60 7.27 -11.13
C ALA A 48 -5.34 7.22 -12.02
N GLU A 49 -4.27 7.92 -11.62
CA GLU A 49 -2.99 7.91 -12.34
C GLU A 49 -2.34 6.53 -12.31
N MET A 50 -2.36 5.84 -11.16
CA MET A 50 -1.92 4.44 -11.06
C MET A 50 -2.69 3.54 -12.04
N SER A 51 -4.01 3.72 -12.15
CA SER A 51 -4.86 2.94 -13.07
C SER A 51 -4.55 3.18 -14.55
N LEU A 52 -4.08 4.38 -14.92
CA LEU A 52 -3.67 4.71 -16.29
C LEU A 52 -2.41 3.95 -16.71
N ARG A 53 -1.42 3.85 -15.84
CA ARG A 53 -0.15 3.17 -16.12
C ARG A 53 -0.13 1.68 -15.74
N PHE A 54 -1.25 1.15 -15.23
CA PHE A 54 -1.33 -0.23 -14.72
C PHE A 54 -0.94 -1.28 -15.76
N TYR A 55 -1.34 -1.08 -17.02
CA TYR A 55 -0.99 -2.00 -18.10
C TYR A 55 0.53 -2.07 -18.32
N ASP A 56 1.17 -0.92 -18.46
CA ASP A 56 2.61 -0.83 -18.77
C ASP A 56 3.47 -1.27 -17.57
N ASP A 57 3.08 -0.86 -16.36
CA ASP A 57 3.88 -1.11 -15.16
C ASP A 57 3.60 -2.46 -14.49
N VAL A 58 2.42 -3.03 -14.68
CA VAL A 58 2.07 -4.32 -14.07
C VAL A 58 1.94 -5.42 -15.13
N ILE A 59 1.03 -5.26 -16.07
CA ILE A 59 0.69 -6.37 -17.02
C ILE A 59 1.89 -6.74 -17.88
N LEU A 60 2.59 -5.77 -18.46
CA LEU A 60 3.76 -6.02 -19.31
C LEU A 60 4.99 -6.56 -18.58
N ASN A 61 5.00 -6.49 -17.25
CA ASN A 61 6.06 -7.10 -16.43
C ASN A 61 5.82 -8.61 -16.18
N HIS A 62 4.67 -9.14 -16.59
CA HIS A 62 4.30 -10.55 -16.42
C HIS A 62 4.57 -11.09 -15.00
N PRO A 63 4.04 -10.43 -13.94
CA PRO A 63 4.26 -10.88 -12.58
C PRO A 63 3.35 -12.07 -12.23
N ASP A 64 3.76 -12.86 -11.23
CA ASP A 64 2.90 -13.86 -10.61
C ASP A 64 1.81 -13.19 -9.76
N ALA A 65 2.15 -12.06 -9.13
CA ALA A 65 1.22 -11.28 -8.33
C ALA A 65 1.50 -9.77 -8.42
N ALA A 66 0.46 -8.97 -8.13
CA ALA A 66 0.55 -7.53 -7.99
C ALA A 66 0.10 -7.10 -6.59
N VAL A 67 0.87 -6.22 -5.95
CA VAL A 67 0.44 -5.48 -4.77
C VAL A 67 -0.02 -4.10 -5.20
N ILE A 68 -1.24 -3.70 -4.83
CA ILE A 68 -1.80 -2.38 -5.10
C ILE A 68 -1.92 -1.64 -3.76
N LEU A 69 -1.19 -0.53 -3.60
CA LEU A 69 -1.22 0.31 -2.40
C LEU A 69 -1.30 1.77 -2.80
N GLY A 70 -2.42 2.44 -2.52
CA GLY A 70 -2.62 3.85 -2.87
C GLY A 70 -3.91 4.41 -2.31
N GLY A 71 -4.19 5.67 -2.64
CA GLY A 71 -5.41 6.39 -2.25
C GLY A 71 -5.18 7.49 -1.22
N SER A 72 -4.02 7.54 -0.57
CA SER A 72 -3.70 8.64 0.35
C SER A 72 -3.72 10.00 -0.35
N ASN A 73 -3.14 10.10 -1.55
CA ASN A 73 -3.12 11.35 -2.33
C ASN A 73 -4.50 11.76 -2.80
N ASP A 74 -5.34 10.80 -3.22
CA ASP A 74 -6.74 11.07 -3.58
C ASP A 74 -7.46 11.79 -2.43
N ILE A 75 -7.35 11.27 -1.22
CA ILE A 75 -8.00 11.80 -0.03
C ILE A 75 -7.40 13.16 0.39
N LEU A 76 -6.07 13.29 0.37
CA LEU A 76 -5.38 14.56 0.65
C LEU A 76 -5.83 15.67 -0.31
N MET A 77 -5.99 15.34 -1.60
CA MET A 77 -6.50 16.25 -2.64
C MET A 77 -8.00 16.48 -2.56
N GLY A 78 -8.71 15.79 -1.66
CA GLY A 78 -10.14 16.00 -1.36
C GLY A 78 -11.10 15.10 -2.14
N ALA A 79 -10.62 14.12 -2.86
CA ALA A 79 -11.47 13.08 -3.44
C ALA A 79 -12.16 12.25 -2.34
N SER A 80 -13.21 11.54 -2.68
CA SER A 80 -13.89 10.63 -1.77
C SER A 80 -13.17 9.28 -1.70
N ALA A 81 -13.34 8.58 -0.59
CA ALA A 81 -12.88 7.19 -0.45
C ALA A 81 -13.51 6.28 -1.53
N GLU A 82 -14.77 6.54 -1.93
CA GLU A 82 -15.46 5.82 -2.99
C GLU A 82 -14.74 5.93 -4.32
N SER A 83 -14.44 7.18 -4.74
CA SER A 83 -13.76 7.43 -6.03
C SER A 83 -12.37 6.80 -6.08
N ALA A 84 -11.61 6.87 -4.97
CA ALA A 84 -10.32 6.20 -4.88
C ALA A 84 -10.45 4.68 -4.96
N PHE A 85 -11.47 4.12 -4.30
CA PHE A 85 -11.74 2.68 -4.29
C PHE A 85 -12.17 2.16 -5.67
N GLU A 86 -13.02 2.88 -6.42
CA GLU A 86 -13.42 2.52 -7.79
C GLU A 86 -12.21 2.32 -8.72
N ASN A 87 -11.19 3.16 -8.59
CA ASN A 87 -9.95 3.02 -9.36
C ASN A 87 -9.15 1.78 -8.92
N ILE A 88 -9.12 1.47 -7.62
CA ILE A 88 -8.47 0.24 -7.09
C ILE A 88 -9.19 -0.99 -7.65
N GLU A 89 -10.51 -1.04 -7.57
CA GLU A 89 -11.32 -2.12 -8.13
C GLU A 89 -11.08 -2.32 -9.63
N ALA A 90 -11.01 -1.23 -10.39
CA ALA A 90 -10.68 -1.30 -11.82
C ALA A 90 -9.30 -1.92 -12.09
N MET A 91 -8.29 -1.65 -11.23
CA MET A 91 -6.97 -2.29 -11.33
C MET A 91 -7.03 -3.78 -10.98
N VAL A 92 -7.80 -4.18 -9.96
CA VAL A 92 -8.05 -5.58 -9.60
C VAL A 92 -8.65 -6.34 -10.77
N LEU A 93 -9.68 -5.77 -11.40
CA LEU A 93 -10.33 -6.36 -12.58
C LEU A 93 -9.36 -6.53 -13.78
N LYS A 94 -8.50 -5.54 -14.01
CA LYS A 94 -7.45 -5.63 -15.06
C LYS A 94 -6.46 -6.75 -14.77
N ALA A 95 -6.00 -6.87 -13.53
CA ALA A 95 -5.08 -7.94 -13.09
C ALA A 95 -5.71 -9.32 -13.25
N GLY A 96 -6.95 -9.50 -12.77
CA GLY A 96 -7.70 -10.76 -12.84
C GLY A 96 -7.89 -11.25 -14.29
N LYS A 97 -8.22 -10.33 -15.23
CA LYS A 97 -8.30 -10.66 -16.66
C LYS A 97 -6.98 -11.13 -17.25
N SER A 98 -5.87 -10.78 -16.64
CA SER A 98 -4.51 -11.17 -17.07
C SER A 98 -3.97 -12.36 -16.27
N GLY A 99 -4.76 -12.99 -15.41
CA GLY A 99 -4.36 -14.14 -14.59
C GLY A 99 -3.35 -13.79 -13.50
N ILE A 100 -3.24 -12.52 -13.10
CA ILE A 100 -2.31 -12.04 -12.09
C ILE A 100 -3.01 -12.10 -10.73
N CYS A 101 -2.39 -12.75 -9.74
CA CYS A 101 -2.87 -12.74 -8.36
C CYS A 101 -2.79 -11.31 -7.78
N VAL A 102 -3.82 -10.89 -7.02
CA VAL A 102 -3.85 -9.54 -6.45
C VAL A 102 -3.77 -9.59 -4.93
N MET A 103 -2.94 -8.71 -4.38
CA MET A 103 -2.87 -8.36 -2.97
C MET A 103 -3.18 -6.87 -2.83
N LEU A 104 -4.10 -6.49 -1.93
CA LEU A 104 -4.44 -5.10 -1.68
C LEU A 104 -3.84 -4.64 -0.36
N GLY A 105 -3.10 -3.53 -0.40
CA GLY A 105 -2.60 -2.84 0.78
C GLY A 105 -3.57 -1.75 1.23
N THR A 106 -3.86 -1.67 2.54
CA THR A 106 -4.59 -0.53 3.10
C THR A 106 -3.65 0.67 3.24
N PRO A 107 -4.08 1.91 2.89
CA PRO A 107 -3.25 3.10 3.10
C PRO A 107 -2.99 3.31 4.60
N LEU A 108 -1.81 3.84 4.93
CA LEU A 108 -1.45 4.15 6.32
C LEU A 108 -2.32 5.29 6.87
N GLU A 109 -2.47 5.33 8.20
CA GLU A 109 -2.97 6.52 8.87
C GLU A 109 -2.00 7.69 8.70
N ILE A 110 -2.51 8.92 8.80
CA ILE A 110 -1.68 10.13 8.85
C ILE A 110 -1.51 10.60 10.29
N ASP A 111 -0.41 11.27 10.58
CA ASP A 111 -0.25 12.02 11.83
C ASP A 111 -0.96 13.37 11.70
N THR A 112 -2.18 13.47 12.23
CA THR A 112 -3.02 14.68 12.14
C THR A 112 -2.41 15.90 12.82
N SER A 113 -1.51 15.70 13.79
CA SER A 113 -0.80 16.79 14.48
C SER A 113 0.32 17.39 13.62
N MET A 114 0.82 16.64 12.65
CA MET A 114 1.99 16.98 11.85
C MET A 114 1.66 17.28 10.38
N VAL A 115 0.75 16.55 9.77
CA VAL A 115 0.50 16.58 8.32
C VAL A 115 0.26 17.99 7.78
N GLY A 116 -0.52 18.82 8.48
CA GLY A 116 -0.84 20.18 8.06
C GLY A 116 0.35 21.16 8.07
N GLN A 117 1.50 20.78 8.63
CA GLN A 117 2.72 21.59 8.61
C GLN A 117 3.53 21.36 7.32
N PHE A 118 3.38 20.22 6.66
CA PHE A 118 4.19 19.80 5.51
C PHE A 118 3.35 19.65 4.23
N TRP A 119 2.07 19.28 4.37
CA TRP A 119 1.22 18.95 3.24
C TRP A 119 -0.07 19.75 3.24
N PHE A 120 -0.50 20.12 2.04
CA PHE A 120 -1.82 20.70 1.85
C PHE A 120 -2.87 19.60 1.93
N CYS A 121 -3.78 19.71 2.90
CA CYS A 121 -4.99 18.88 2.99
C CYS A 121 -6.18 19.72 2.58
N ARG A 122 -6.95 19.26 1.59
CA ARG A 122 -8.15 20.01 1.14
C ARG A 122 -9.26 20.02 2.20
N LYS A 123 -9.27 19.04 3.07
CA LYS A 123 -10.12 18.97 4.27
C LYS A 123 -9.26 19.13 5.53
N SER A 124 -9.87 19.19 6.71
CA SER A 124 -9.08 19.17 7.95
C SER A 124 -8.30 17.86 8.08
N PRO A 125 -7.16 17.84 8.83
CA PRO A 125 -6.41 16.61 9.07
C PRO A 125 -7.28 15.47 9.61
N GLU A 126 -8.22 15.77 10.53
CA GLU A 126 -9.11 14.78 11.12
C GLU A 126 -10.10 14.21 10.10
N GLN A 127 -10.68 15.07 9.24
CA GLN A 127 -11.57 14.64 8.16
C GLN A 127 -10.80 13.84 7.09
N THR A 128 -9.55 14.22 6.83
CA THR A 128 -8.67 13.48 5.92
C THR A 128 -8.38 12.09 6.49
N GLN A 129 -7.99 12.01 7.77
CA GLN A 129 -7.76 10.73 8.45
C GLN A 129 -8.99 9.84 8.45
N GLU A 130 -10.19 10.39 8.69
CA GLU A 130 -11.43 9.63 8.66
C GLU A 130 -11.72 9.06 7.27
N ASN A 131 -11.50 9.83 6.19
CA ASN A 131 -11.68 9.34 4.83
C ASN A 131 -10.64 8.26 4.46
N ILE A 132 -9.40 8.35 4.96
CA ILE A 132 -8.39 7.30 4.81
C ILE A 132 -8.84 6.00 5.50
N LYS A 133 -9.43 6.10 6.70
CA LYS A 133 -10.01 4.94 7.40
C LYS A 133 -11.15 4.31 6.63
N ILE A 134 -12.07 5.13 6.11
CA ILE A 134 -13.18 4.64 5.28
C ILE A 134 -12.65 3.89 4.05
N LEU A 135 -11.61 4.40 3.39
CA LEU A 135 -10.99 3.72 2.24
C LEU A 135 -10.36 2.38 2.67
N ALA A 136 -9.66 2.36 3.80
CA ALA A 136 -9.06 1.14 4.31
C ALA A 136 -10.11 0.07 4.67
N ASP A 137 -11.24 0.48 5.26
CA ASP A 137 -12.35 -0.43 5.57
C ASP A 137 -12.97 -1.01 4.30
N LYS A 138 -13.22 -0.18 3.27
CA LYS A 138 -13.69 -0.66 1.96
C LYS A 138 -12.74 -1.68 1.34
N ILE A 139 -11.43 -1.47 1.43
CA ILE A 139 -10.42 -2.42 0.94
C ILE A 139 -10.52 -3.75 1.71
N ARG A 140 -10.67 -3.72 3.04
CA ARG A 140 -10.80 -4.93 3.88
C ARG A 140 -12.06 -5.73 3.53
N ASP A 141 -13.20 -5.03 3.43
CA ASP A 141 -14.48 -5.62 3.08
C ASP A 141 -14.41 -6.27 1.70
N PHE A 142 -13.92 -5.55 0.71
CA PHE A 142 -13.75 -6.06 -0.65
C PHE A 142 -12.80 -7.27 -0.72
N CYS A 143 -11.68 -7.24 0.01
CA CYS A 143 -10.79 -8.40 0.09
C CYS A 143 -11.50 -9.63 0.67
N THR A 144 -12.39 -9.42 1.65
CA THR A 144 -13.17 -10.50 2.25
C THR A 144 -14.20 -11.06 1.28
N GLU A 145 -14.94 -10.19 0.59
CA GLU A 145 -15.98 -10.54 -0.37
C GLU A 145 -15.42 -11.27 -1.59
N GLU A 146 -14.33 -10.76 -2.15
CA GLU A 146 -13.68 -11.29 -3.36
C GLU A 146 -12.60 -12.34 -3.05
N GLN A 147 -12.42 -12.72 -1.79
CA GLN A 147 -11.40 -13.67 -1.33
C GLN A 147 -9.98 -13.29 -1.76
N LEU A 148 -9.69 -11.97 -1.77
CA LEU A 148 -8.37 -11.43 -2.07
C LEU A 148 -7.50 -11.38 -0.80
N ILE A 149 -6.20 -11.25 -1.01
CA ILE A 149 -5.25 -11.09 0.09
C ILE A 149 -5.23 -9.62 0.49
N CYS A 150 -5.60 -9.35 1.75
CA CYS A 150 -5.46 -8.04 2.36
C CYS A 150 -4.13 -7.94 3.12
N ILE A 151 -3.30 -6.95 2.75
CA ILE A 151 -2.15 -6.54 3.52
C ILE A 151 -2.59 -5.34 4.35
N ASP A 152 -3.02 -5.59 5.58
CA ASP A 152 -3.57 -4.54 6.45
C ASP A 152 -2.46 -3.66 7.04
N PHE A 153 -1.79 -2.89 6.17
CA PHE A 153 -0.76 -1.96 6.59
C PHE A 153 -1.25 -0.98 7.64
N GLN A 154 -2.46 -0.44 7.50
CA GLN A 154 -3.00 0.55 8.44
C GLN A 154 -3.04 0.01 9.87
N LYS A 155 -3.74 -1.10 10.06
CA LYS A 155 -3.95 -1.69 11.40
C LYS A 155 -2.64 -2.21 12.00
N GLU A 156 -1.90 -3.00 11.24
CA GLU A 156 -0.66 -3.62 11.71
C GLU A 156 0.42 -2.58 12.03
N TYR A 157 0.53 -1.53 11.20
CA TYR A 157 1.49 -0.44 11.42
C TYR A 157 1.14 0.35 12.68
N SER A 158 -0.13 0.75 12.84
CA SER A 158 -0.59 1.48 14.04
C SER A 158 -0.41 0.66 15.32
N GLN A 159 -0.65 -0.66 15.26
CA GLN A 159 -0.40 -1.55 16.39
C GLN A 159 1.08 -1.59 16.76
N ARG A 160 1.97 -1.78 15.79
CA ARG A 160 3.43 -1.82 16.00
C ARG A 160 3.96 -0.48 16.51
N MET A 161 3.43 0.65 16.03
CA MET A 161 3.73 1.97 16.58
C MET A 161 3.45 2.06 18.07
N SER A 162 2.27 1.60 18.49
CA SER A 162 1.84 1.60 19.89
C SER A 162 2.75 0.73 20.77
N GLU A 163 3.17 -0.42 20.29
CA GLU A 163 3.98 -1.39 21.05
C GLU A 163 5.45 -0.96 21.21
N ARG A 164 6.04 -0.30 20.23
CA ARG A 164 7.49 -0.04 20.18
C ARG A 164 7.93 1.27 20.82
N HIS A 165 7.01 2.13 21.24
CA HIS A 165 7.30 3.42 21.91
C HIS A 165 8.37 4.27 21.20
N MET A 166 8.44 4.23 19.87
CA MET A 166 9.38 5.06 19.11
C MET A 166 8.99 6.53 19.19
N MET A 167 9.99 7.40 19.30
CA MET A 167 9.79 8.84 19.39
C MET A 167 9.14 9.45 18.14
N ARG A 168 9.35 8.84 16.97
CA ARG A 168 8.83 9.34 15.69
C ARG A 168 8.65 8.20 14.68
N TRP A 169 7.47 8.14 14.07
CA TRP A 169 7.12 7.14 13.07
C TRP A 169 6.95 7.73 11.67
N TYR A 170 6.58 9.02 11.59
CA TYR A 170 6.42 9.75 10.35
C TYR A 170 7.47 10.86 10.24
N ALA A 171 7.95 11.08 9.03
CA ALA A 171 8.88 12.17 8.71
C ALA A 171 8.15 13.51 8.60
N ASP A 172 6.94 13.50 8.07
CA ASP A 172 6.16 14.68 7.68
C ASP A 172 4.63 14.54 7.91
N GLY A 173 4.24 13.52 8.65
CA GLY A 173 2.84 13.22 8.95
C GLY A 173 2.16 12.28 7.96
N VAL A 174 2.78 11.97 6.82
CA VAL A 174 2.29 11.03 5.80
C VAL A 174 3.28 9.89 5.58
N HIS A 175 4.56 10.22 5.43
CA HIS A 175 5.60 9.28 5.04
C HIS A 175 6.30 8.70 6.27
N PRO A 176 6.43 7.38 6.35
CA PRO A 176 7.21 6.74 7.40
C PRO A 176 8.66 7.21 7.45
N VAL A 177 9.26 7.19 8.63
CA VAL A 177 10.71 7.21 8.73
C VAL A 177 11.28 5.88 8.22
N ARG A 178 12.61 5.79 8.08
CA ARG A 178 13.30 4.58 7.60
C ARG A 178 12.83 3.31 8.32
N GLU A 179 12.77 3.35 9.63
CA GLU A 179 12.33 2.23 10.47
C GLU A 179 10.88 1.83 10.19
N GLY A 180 10.04 2.80 9.85
CA GLY A 180 8.65 2.56 9.48
C GLY A 180 8.52 1.79 8.16
N TYR A 181 9.38 2.05 7.17
CA TYR A 181 9.42 1.26 5.94
C TYR A 181 9.89 -0.19 6.19
N HIS A 182 10.78 -0.40 7.17
CA HIS A 182 11.15 -1.75 7.62
C HIS A 182 9.96 -2.48 8.25
N GLU A 183 9.11 -1.77 9.03
CA GLU A 183 7.88 -2.36 9.56
C GLU A 183 6.88 -2.71 8.46
N MET A 184 6.71 -1.84 7.45
CA MET A 184 5.87 -2.17 6.29
C MET A 184 6.37 -3.43 5.58
N ALA A 185 7.70 -3.60 5.44
CA ALA A 185 8.27 -4.81 4.87
C ALA A 185 7.96 -6.06 5.72
N ASP A 186 8.02 -5.94 7.05
CA ASP A 186 7.66 -7.04 7.96
C ASP A 186 6.19 -7.40 7.84
N ILE A 187 5.30 -6.42 7.79
CA ILE A 187 3.84 -6.62 7.62
C ILE A 187 3.56 -7.36 6.30
N PHE A 188 4.19 -6.91 5.21
CA PHE A 188 4.05 -7.59 3.91
C PHE A 188 4.55 -9.03 3.98
N CYS A 189 5.75 -9.26 4.54
CA CYS A 189 6.34 -10.60 4.67
C CYS A 189 5.43 -11.53 5.48
N ASP A 190 4.85 -11.05 6.59
CA ASP A 190 3.93 -11.82 7.42
C ASP A 190 2.67 -12.22 6.65
N ALA A 191 2.07 -11.27 5.89
CA ALA A 191 0.91 -11.54 5.05
C ALA A 191 1.23 -12.56 3.95
N PHE A 192 2.38 -12.40 3.28
CA PHE A 192 2.84 -13.30 2.22
C PHE A 192 3.09 -14.73 2.74
N ILE A 193 3.73 -14.88 3.89
CA ILE A 193 4.00 -16.18 4.50
C ILE A 193 2.69 -16.86 4.95
N LYS A 194 1.75 -16.12 5.52
CA LYS A 194 0.43 -16.65 5.91
C LYS A 194 -0.31 -17.22 4.69
N MET A 195 -0.32 -16.48 3.59
CA MET A 195 -0.93 -16.92 2.32
C MET A 195 -0.29 -18.22 1.81
N THR A 196 1.03 -18.25 1.68
CA THR A 196 1.74 -19.41 1.10
C THR A 196 1.62 -20.68 1.95
N LYS A 197 1.43 -20.53 3.26
CA LYS A 197 1.17 -21.67 4.18
C LYS A 197 -0.29 -22.13 4.17
N GLY A 198 -1.23 -21.24 3.87
CA GLY A 198 -2.67 -21.55 3.74
C GLY A 198 -2.99 -22.39 2.51
N ASP A 199 -2.26 -22.19 1.40
CA ASP A 199 -2.38 -22.95 0.15
C ASP A 199 -1.91 -24.43 0.25
N GLN A 200 -1.31 -24.83 1.39
CA GLN A 200 -0.81 -26.19 1.61
C GLN A 200 -1.78 -27.09 2.40
N ARG A 201 -3.02 -26.62 2.62
CA ARG A 201 -4.10 -27.40 3.26
C ARG A 201 -5.24 -27.61 2.27
#